data_460280d4571fa7930a7fbbea53a2059b
#
_entry.id   460280d4571fa7930a7fbbea53a2059b
#
_cell.length_a   1.000
_cell.length_b   1.000
_cell.length_c   1.000
_cell.angle_alpha   90.00
_cell.angle_beta   90.00
_cell.angle_gamma   90.00
#
_symmetry.space_group_name_H-M   'P 1'
#
loop_
_entity.id
_entity.type
_entity.pdbx_description
1 polymer ?
#
loop_
_entity_poly.entity_id
_entity_poly.type
_entity_poly.pdbx_seq_one_letter_code
_entity_poly.pdbx_strand_id
1 'polypeptide(L)'
;MPARRSLTLYAALLFAAVAALVVSAVGFYLYRSVEEAMLRRSDVMVAGRVEHFRNLLRDNLTLAELKARPRLFENMLGNEQDILLLGQPGEAPIVAVNPRHERLPSLRVVAAGQALNPSVVHAALTHDGIPMRVLAAEVLVDRK
;
A
#
# COMPACT_ATOMS: atom_id res chain seq x y z
N MET A 1 -14.84 -62.17 -16.10
CA MET A 1 -13.60 -61.34 -16.07
C MET A 1 -13.90 -59.88 -15.65
N PRO A 2 -14.38 -59.61 -14.43
CA PRO A 2 -14.64 -58.22 -13.99
C PRO A 2 -13.48 -57.52 -13.26
N ALA A 3 -12.48 -58.28 -12.75
CA ALA A 3 -11.43 -57.70 -11.89
C ALA A 3 -10.43 -56.72 -12.60
N ARG A 4 -10.19 -56.91 -13.89
CA ARG A 4 -9.27 -56.02 -14.63
C ARG A 4 -9.81 -54.60 -14.86
N ARG A 5 -11.12 -54.44 -15.01
CA ARG A 5 -11.76 -53.11 -15.17
C ARG A 5 -11.70 -52.26 -13.88
N SER A 6 -11.78 -52.90 -12.73
CA SER A 6 -11.73 -52.22 -11.44
C SER A 6 -10.32 -51.68 -11.14
N LEU A 7 -9.27 -52.41 -11.49
CA LEU A 7 -7.87 -51.99 -11.25
C LEU A 7 -7.48 -50.78 -12.12
N THR A 8 -7.87 -50.79 -13.41
CA THR A 8 -7.63 -49.67 -14.31
C THR A 8 -8.38 -48.41 -13.90
N LEU A 9 -9.62 -48.56 -13.45
CA LEU A 9 -10.44 -47.49 -12.95
C LEU A 9 -9.82 -46.88 -11.66
N TYR A 10 -9.37 -47.75 -10.76
CA TYR A 10 -8.73 -47.31 -9.51
C TYR A 10 -7.41 -46.54 -9.76
N ALA A 11 -6.59 -47.06 -10.68
CA ALA A 11 -5.35 -46.40 -11.10
C ALA A 11 -5.61 -45.02 -11.75
N ALA A 12 -6.64 -44.96 -12.61
CA ALA A 12 -7.03 -43.68 -13.24
C ALA A 12 -7.55 -42.65 -12.23
N LEU A 13 -8.37 -43.08 -11.26
CA LEU A 13 -8.85 -42.22 -10.19
C LEU A 13 -7.72 -41.73 -9.29
N LEU A 14 -6.79 -42.60 -8.95
CA LEU A 14 -5.62 -42.24 -8.12
C LEU A 14 -4.72 -41.22 -8.84
N PHE A 15 -4.48 -41.44 -10.14
CA PHE A 15 -3.71 -40.48 -10.96
C PHE A 15 -4.44 -39.14 -11.07
N ALA A 16 -5.74 -39.13 -11.29
CA ALA A 16 -6.53 -37.91 -11.35
C ALA A 16 -6.53 -37.16 -10.02
N ALA A 17 -6.61 -37.87 -8.89
CA ALA A 17 -6.55 -37.28 -7.55
C ALA A 17 -5.17 -36.64 -7.29
N VAL A 18 -4.07 -37.33 -7.63
CA VAL A 18 -2.72 -36.80 -7.48
C VAL A 18 -2.51 -35.59 -8.38
N ALA A 19 -2.95 -35.64 -9.64
CA ALA A 19 -2.87 -34.52 -10.56
C ALA A 19 -3.64 -33.29 -10.05
N ALA A 20 -4.86 -33.50 -9.57
CA ALA A 20 -5.68 -32.42 -8.99
C ALA A 20 -5.02 -31.80 -7.76
N LEU A 21 -4.40 -32.61 -6.90
CA LEU A 21 -3.69 -32.14 -5.71
C LEU A 21 -2.47 -31.30 -6.08
N VAL A 22 -1.67 -31.74 -7.04
CA VAL A 22 -0.50 -31.02 -7.53
C VAL A 22 -0.90 -29.67 -8.15
N VAL A 23 -1.92 -29.66 -9.02
CA VAL A 23 -2.41 -28.42 -9.65
C VAL A 23 -2.95 -27.45 -8.61
N SER A 24 -3.69 -27.94 -7.62
CA SER A 24 -4.21 -27.12 -6.52
C SER A 24 -3.09 -26.53 -5.67
N ALA A 25 -2.08 -27.32 -5.34
CA ALA A 25 -0.92 -26.86 -4.56
C ALA A 25 -0.13 -25.77 -5.30
N VAL A 26 0.14 -25.99 -6.59
CA VAL A 26 0.83 -25.00 -7.44
C VAL A 26 -0.01 -23.74 -7.60
N GLY A 27 -1.31 -23.85 -7.84
CA GLY A 27 -2.22 -22.72 -7.94
C GLY A 27 -2.27 -21.89 -6.65
N PHE A 28 -2.33 -22.55 -5.51
CA PHE A 28 -2.30 -21.87 -4.20
C PHE A 28 -0.96 -21.17 -3.95
N TYR A 29 0.15 -21.81 -4.27
CA TYR A 29 1.49 -21.20 -4.13
C TYR A 29 1.65 -19.97 -5.02
N LEU A 30 1.24 -20.04 -6.28
CA LEU A 30 1.29 -18.91 -7.20
C LEU A 30 0.41 -17.76 -6.73
N TYR A 31 -0.82 -18.04 -6.28
CA TYR A 31 -1.71 -17.03 -5.74
C TYR A 31 -1.07 -16.27 -4.58
N ARG A 32 -0.53 -16.99 -3.60
CA ARG A 32 0.18 -16.39 -2.45
C ARG A 32 1.38 -15.57 -2.87
N SER A 33 2.19 -16.08 -3.80
CA SER A 33 3.37 -15.37 -4.29
C SER A 33 3.03 -14.06 -4.99
N VAL A 34 1.96 -14.04 -5.80
CA VAL A 34 1.50 -12.82 -6.48
C VAL A 34 0.96 -11.80 -5.48
N GLU A 35 0.16 -12.24 -4.51
CA GLU A 35 -0.37 -11.38 -3.46
C GLU A 35 0.75 -10.68 -2.67
N GLU A 36 1.76 -11.43 -2.23
CA GLU A 36 2.92 -10.87 -1.52
C GLU A 36 3.72 -9.90 -2.38
N ALA A 37 3.91 -10.22 -3.67
CA ALA A 37 4.63 -9.35 -4.59
C ALA A 37 3.89 -8.02 -4.83
N MET A 38 2.57 -8.05 -4.96
CA MET A 38 1.74 -6.85 -5.11
C MET A 38 1.79 -5.96 -3.86
N LEU A 39 1.68 -6.55 -2.68
CA LEU A 39 1.77 -5.81 -1.42
C LEU A 39 3.13 -5.12 -1.27
N ARG A 40 4.23 -5.84 -1.50
CA ARG A 40 5.59 -5.26 -1.47
C ARG A 40 5.76 -4.13 -2.47
N ARG A 41 5.24 -4.28 -3.68
CA ARG A 41 5.29 -3.21 -4.69
C ARG A 41 4.52 -1.97 -4.25
N SER A 42 3.36 -2.14 -3.65
CA SER A 42 2.58 -1.04 -3.09
C SER A 42 3.34 -0.32 -1.97
N ASP A 43 3.98 -1.05 -1.07
CA ASP A 43 4.77 -0.48 0.03
C ASP A 43 5.96 0.34 -0.47
N VAL A 44 6.69 -0.18 -1.46
CA VAL A 44 7.79 0.55 -2.12
C VAL A 44 7.29 1.83 -2.77
N MET A 45 6.14 1.78 -3.44
CA MET A 45 5.55 2.98 -4.07
C MET A 45 5.13 4.03 -3.05
N VAL A 46 4.47 3.63 -1.96
CA VAL A 46 4.06 4.55 -0.89
C VAL A 46 5.28 5.19 -0.24
N ALA A 47 6.29 4.40 0.15
CA ALA A 47 7.51 4.90 0.75
C ALA A 47 8.26 5.86 -0.19
N GLY A 48 8.39 5.51 -1.48
CA GLY A 48 9.04 6.34 -2.49
C GLY A 48 8.32 7.66 -2.75
N ARG A 49 7.00 7.67 -2.77
CA ARG A 49 6.20 8.91 -2.91
C ARG A 49 6.41 9.83 -1.71
N VAL A 50 6.33 9.32 -0.49
CA VAL A 50 6.52 10.13 0.71
C VAL A 50 7.95 10.68 0.79
N GLU A 51 8.97 9.89 0.39
CA GLU A 51 10.34 10.37 0.31
C GLU A 51 10.52 11.47 -0.75
N HIS A 52 9.91 11.32 -1.92
CA HIS A 52 9.91 12.36 -2.95
C HIS A 52 9.28 13.66 -2.44
N PHE A 53 8.16 13.54 -1.71
CA PHE A 53 7.53 14.69 -1.04
C PHE A 53 8.43 15.33 -0.01
N ARG A 54 9.04 14.52 0.82
CA ARG A 54 9.97 14.99 1.84
C ARG A 54 11.10 15.82 1.23
N ASN A 55 11.64 15.37 0.11
CA ASN A 55 12.69 16.08 -0.61
C ASN A 55 12.19 17.37 -1.27
N LEU A 56 11.02 17.36 -1.90
CA LEU A 56 10.42 18.58 -2.46
C LEU A 56 10.15 19.65 -1.41
N LEU A 57 9.62 19.27 -0.25
CA LEU A 57 9.34 20.19 0.84
C LEU A 57 10.60 20.74 1.48
N ARG A 58 11.66 19.92 1.58
CA ARG A 58 12.93 20.34 2.15
C ARG A 58 13.67 21.32 1.24
N ASP A 59 13.71 21.06 -0.06
CA ASP A 59 14.63 21.73 -0.96
C ASP A 59 14.00 22.92 -1.71
N ASN A 60 12.67 22.91 -1.93
CA ASN A 60 12.04 23.82 -2.89
C ASN A 60 10.82 24.59 -2.37
N LEU A 61 10.30 24.30 -1.18
CA LEU A 61 9.03 24.86 -0.74
C LEU A 61 9.10 25.43 0.67
N THR A 62 8.66 26.68 0.81
CA THR A 62 8.43 27.29 2.11
C THR A 62 7.02 26.97 2.61
N LEU A 63 6.84 26.96 3.92
CA LEU A 63 5.53 26.78 4.54
C LEU A 63 4.51 27.84 4.08
N ALA A 64 4.99 29.05 3.79
CA ALA A 64 4.17 30.17 3.31
C ALA A 64 3.63 29.89 1.89
N GLU A 65 4.46 29.35 0.99
CA GLU A 65 4.04 29.00 -0.37
C GLU A 65 3.03 27.84 -0.34
N LEU A 66 3.23 26.87 0.54
CA LEU A 66 2.31 25.76 0.73
C LEU A 66 0.91 26.25 1.18
N LYS A 67 0.88 27.16 2.17
CA LYS A 67 -0.36 27.79 2.65
C LYS A 67 -1.01 28.70 1.61
N ALA A 68 -0.21 29.34 0.75
CA ALA A 68 -0.73 30.24 -0.29
C ALA A 68 -1.38 29.52 -1.48
N ARG A 69 -0.96 28.28 -1.77
CA ARG A 69 -1.40 27.54 -2.97
C ARG A 69 -1.77 26.08 -2.69
N PRO A 70 -2.68 25.77 -1.76
CA PRO A 70 -3.02 24.41 -1.39
C PRO A 70 -3.55 23.59 -2.58
N ARG A 71 -4.37 24.19 -3.46
CA ARG A 71 -4.94 23.52 -4.64
C ARG A 71 -3.92 23.08 -5.68
N LEU A 72 -2.79 23.75 -5.75
CA LEU A 72 -1.72 23.35 -6.68
C LEU A 72 -1.12 22.01 -6.24
N PHE A 73 -0.99 21.82 -4.96
CA PHE A 73 -0.48 20.59 -4.37
C PHE A 73 -1.53 19.47 -4.41
N GLU A 74 -2.79 19.79 -4.19
CA GLU A 74 -3.89 18.85 -4.37
C GLU A 74 -3.90 18.28 -5.80
N ASN A 75 -3.72 19.13 -6.81
CA ASN A 75 -3.70 18.72 -8.21
C ASN A 75 -2.42 17.96 -8.61
N MET A 76 -1.27 18.30 -8.04
CA MET A 76 -0.02 17.57 -8.29
C MET A 76 -0.02 16.18 -7.67
N LEU A 77 -0.76 15.98 -6.60
CA LEU A 77 -0.77 14.79 -5.76
C LEU A 77 -1.98 13.89 -5.95
N GLY A 78 -3.01 14.43 -6.57
CA GLY A 78 -4.30 13.80 -6.66
C GLY A 78 -4.41 12.75 -7.77
N ASN A 79 -4.16 11.50 -7.42
CA ASN A 79 -4.97 10.42 -7.96
C ASN A 79 -6.22 10.32 -7.07
N GLU A 80 -7.38 10.13 -7.68
CA GLU A 80 -8.67 9.95 -6.97
C GLU A 80 -8.68 8.81 -5.94
N GLN A 81 -7.64 7.99 -5.93
CA GLN A 81 -7.46 6.84 -5.04
C GLN A 81 -6.47 7.08 -3.90
N ASP A 82 -5.68 8.15 -3.95
CA ASP A 82 -4.65 8.43 -2.96
C ASP A 82 -5.18 9.40 -1.90
N ILE A 83 -4.82 9.17 -0.65
CA ILE A 83 -5.08 10.07 0.46
C ILE A 83 -3.77 10.72 0.87
N LEU A 84 -3.73 12.04 0.91
CA LEU A 84 -2.61 12.80 1.41
C LEU A 84 -3.09 13.85 2.42
N LEU A 85 -2.53 13.80 3.61
CA LEU A 85 -2.70 14.84 4.61
C LEU A 85 -1.33 15.44 4.95
N LEU A 86 -1.21 16.74 4.80
CA LEU A 86 -0.01 17.48 5.18
C LEU A 86 -0.41 18.61 6.13
N GLY A 87 0.22 18.68 7.28
CA GLY A 87 -0.11 19.68 8.30
C GLY A 87 0.92 19.76 9.41
N GLN A 88 0.71 20.67 10.33
CA GLN A 88 1.50 20.79 11.55
C GLN A 88 0.87 19.95 12.67
N PRO A 89 1.67 19.41 13.60
CA PRO A 89 1.15 18.66 14.73
C PRO A 89 0.16 19.51 15.54
N GLY A 90 -1.06 19.00 15.75
CA GLY A 90 -2.10 19.68 16.51
C GLY A 90 -2.89 20.76 15.77
N GLU A 91 -2.59 21.03 14.50
CA GLU A 91 -3.33 21.96 13.65
C GLU A 91 -4.14 21.22 12.58
N ALA A 92 -5.08 21.94 11.96
CA ALA A 92 -5.79 21.42 10.79
C ALA A 92 -4.82 21.22 9.62
N PRO A 93 -5.03 20.19 8.79
CA PRO A 93 -4.16 19.95 7.65
C PRO A 93 -4.16 21.13 6.69
N ILE A 94 -2.97 21.52 6.23
CA ILE A 94 -2.76 22.60 5.25
C ILE A 94 -3.17 22.10 3.85
N VAL A 95 -2.84 20.86 3.53
CA VAL A 95 -3.26 20.17 2.31
C VAL A 95 -3.98 18.90 2.71
N ALA A 96 -5.19 18.70 2.20
CA ALA A 96 -6.01 17.56 2.49
C ALA A 96 -6.61 16.98 1.21
N VAL A 97 -5.98 15.96 0.67
CA VAL A 97 -6.52 15.15 -0.43
C VAL A 97 -7.12 13.90 0.20
N ASN A 98 -8.42 13.90 0.37
CA ASN A 98 -9.17 12.76 0.93
C ASN A 98 -10.58 12.74 0.28
N PRO A 99 -10.67 12.33 -0.99
CA PRO A 99 -11.92 12.42 -1.75
C PRO A 99 -13.05 11.57 -1.19
N ARG A 100 -12.72 10.54 -0.42
CA ARG A 100 -13.71 9.64 0.20
C ARG A 100 -13.98 9.93 1.68
N HIS A 101 -13.38 10.99 2.24
CA HIS A 101 -13.49 11.33 3.66
C HIS A 101 -13.14 10.17 4.60
N GLU A 102 -12.14 9.36 4.23
CA GLU A 102 -11.68 8.23 5.02
C GLU A 102 -11.08 8.69 6.35
N ARG A 103 -11.34 7.93 7.40
CA ARG A 103 -10.72 8.14 8.71
C ARG A 103 -9.38 7.42 8.73
N LEU A 104 -8.30 8.19 8.86
CA LEU A 104 -6.98 7.60 9.00
C LEU A 104 -6.80 7.05 10.43
N PRO A 105 -6.21 5.86 10.58
CA PRO A 105 -5.85 5.33 11.89
C PRO A 105 -4.76 6.19 12.53
N SER A 106 -4.62 6.08 13.85
CA SER A 106 -3.46 6.66 14.54
C SER A 106 -2.20 5.92 14.10
N LEU A 107 -1.31 6.63 13.39
CA LEU A 107 -0.07 6.07 12.85
C LEU A 107 1.13 6.50 13.69
N ARG A 108 2.10 5.61 13.82
CA ARG A 108 3.43 5.98 14.30
C ARG A 108 4.11 6.84 13.24
N VAL A 109 4.47 8.05 13.63
CA VAL A 109 5.14 9.00 12.72
C VAL A 109 6.64 8.66 12.64
N VAL A 110 7.15 8.53 11.42
CA VAL A 110 8.58 8.33 11.17
C VAL A 110 9.30 9.67 11.25
N ALA A 111 10.33 9.77 12.10
CA ALA A 111 11.08 11.01 12.32
C ALA A 111 11.74 11.54 11.04
N ALA A 112 11.93 12.85 10.95
CA ALA A 112 12.40 13.54 9.75
C ALA A 112 13.77 13.06 9.21
N GLY A 113 14.66 12.60 10.08
CA GLY A 113 15.99 12.08 9.69
C GLY A 113 16.03 10.58 9.40
N GLN A 114 14.91 9.87 9.57
CA GLN A 114 14.85 8.42 9.42
C GLN A 114 14.48 8.06 7.97
N ALA A 115 15.18 7.07 7.40
CA ALA A 115 14.89 6.57 6.06
C ALA A 115 13.50 5.92 5.98
N LEU A 116 12.79 6.20 4.89
CA LEU A 116 11.48 5.63 4.60
C LEU A 116 11.65 4.31 3.83
N ASN A 117 11.61 3.22 4.58
CA ASN A 117 11.65 1.88 4.02
C ASN A 117 10.23 1.30 3.89
N PRO A 118 10.01 0.30 3.02
CA PRO A 118 8.72 -0.39 2.94
C PRO A 118 8.23 -0.98 4.26
N SER A 119 9.13 -1.28 5.20
CA SER A 119 8.81 -1.83 6.53
C SER A 119 8.06 -0.87 7.47
N VAL A 120 8.09 0.44 7.20
CA VAL A 120 7.37 1.46 7.98
C VAL A 120 5.97 1.76 7.42
N VAL A 121 5.60 1.12 6.31
CA VAL A 121 4.27 1.21 5.73
C VAL A 121 3.33 0.26 6.48
N HIS A 122 2.19 0.77 6.92
CA HIS A 122 1.20 0.00 7.66
C HIS A 122 0.00 -0.37 6.79
N ALA A 123 -0.55 -1.56 7.04
CA ALA A 123 -1.83 -1.95 6.49
C ALA A 123 -2.96 -1.34 7.32
N ALA A 124 -3.95 -0.79 6.66
CA ALA A 124 -5.18 -0.31 7.26
C ALA A 124 -6.38 -0.70 6.38
N LEU A 125 -7.58 -0.50 6.89
CA LEU A 125 -8.81 -0.71 6.14
C LEU A 125 -9.55 0.62 6.03
N THR A 126 -10.13 0.88 4.87
CA THR A 126 -11.10 1.97 4.69
C THR A 126 -12.37 1.67 5.47
N HIS A 127 -13.27 2.64 5.59
CA HIS A 127 -14.57 2.41 6.22
C HIS A 127 -15.41 1.34 5.49
N ASP A 128 -15.18 1.14 4.20
CA ASP A 128 -15.82 0.11 3.37
C ASP A 128 -15.09 -1.25 3.45
N GLY A 129 -14.07 -1.39 4.29
CA GLY A 129 -13.30 -2.63 4.45
C GLY A 129 -12.30 -2.90 3.33
N ILE A 130 -11.99 -1.92 2.48
CA ILE A 130 -11.00 -2.06 1.41
C ILE A 130 -9.60 -1.90 2.02
N PRO A 131 -8.65 -2.81 1.74
CA PRO A 131 -7.29 -2.69 2.24
C PRO A 131 -6.58 -1.48 1.65
N MET A 132 -5.95 -0.67 2.50
CA MET A 132 -5.11 0.47 2.12
C MET A 132 -3.75 0.39 2.77
N ARG A 133 -2.75 1.06 2.18
CA ARG A 133 -1.41 1.19 2.72
C ARG A 133 -1.17 2.63 3.16
N VAL A 134 -0.72 2.81 4.39
CA VAL A 134 -0.59 4.13 5.03
C VAL A 134 0.78 4.32 5.63
N LEU A 135 1.29 5.54 5.53
CA LEU A 135 2.58 5.95 6.07
C LEU A 135 2.47 7.38 6.60
N ALA A 136 2.93 7.62 7.82
CA ALA A 136 3.06 8.95 8.38
C ALA A 136 4.54 9.27 8.60
N ALA A 137 4.99 10.43 8.14
CA ALA A 137 6.38 10.86 8.28
C ALA A 137 6.48 12.36 8.55
N GLU A 138 7.46 12.73 9.36
CA GLU A 138 7.83 14.12 9.59
C GLU A 138 8.70 14.66 8.47
N VAL A 139 8.52 15.94 8.18
CA VAL A 139 9.35 16.71 7.26
C VAL A 139 9.83 17.98 7.97
N LEU A 140 11.12 18.27 7.87
CA LEU A 140 11.68 19.53 8.28
C LEU A 140 11.55 20.50 7.11
N VAL A 141 10.75 21.54 7.28
CA VAL A 141 10.61 22.64 6.31
C VAL A 141 11.37 23.83 6.86
N ASP A 142 12.28 24.39 6.04
CA ASP A 142 13.02 25.60 6.43
C ASP A 142 12.03 26.75 6.65
N ARG A 143 12.10 27.36 7.82
CA ARG A 143 11.37 28.60 8.14
C ARG A 143 12.20 29.78 7.60
N LYS A 144 12.19 30.00 6.31
CA LYS A 144 12.66 31.28 5.75
C LYS A 144 11.47 32.19 5.51
#